data_fdb62406be40e2db7038f587cab2cd22
#
_entry.id   fdb62406be40e2db7038f587cab2cd22
#
_cell.length_a   1.000
_cell.length_b   1.000
_cell.length_c   1.000
_cell.angle_alpha   90.00
_cell.angle_beta   90.00
_cell.angle_gamma   90.00
#
_symmetry.space_group_name_H-M   'P 1'
#
loop_
_entity.id
_entity.type
_entity.pdbx_description
1 polymer ?
#
loop_
_entity_poly.entity_id
_entity_poly.type
_entity_poly.pdbx_seq_one_letter_code
_entity_poly.pdbx_strand_id
1 'polypeptide(L)'
;MLTHQTAARTSQPDYWQIDDPPSKRMIMKEALHLFAQKGIEGVTVREIGARAGYTNAALFKFFATKDALALDLFERCYLALFESLSAAARPELPFADRLHGIVTVFVRQMERDPDALLFVQDQLRSMWPRVSPGIRRHSILGLIRATLKQGVRENRVRSTANLNLLIASISGTLQQFARMLSFGEFRGRATAWSGELEQIILRIVSPAQLEINASKSFRRGELQ
;
A
#
# COMPACT_ATOMS: atom_id res chain seq x y z
N MET A 1 -8.83 43.75 -11.63
CA MET A 1 -9.28 42.34 -11.66
C MET A 1 -8.05 41.46 -11.81
N LEU A 2 -7.53 40.95 -10.71
CA LEU A 2 -6.36 40.06 -10.64
C LEU A 2 -6.89 38.65 -10.38
N THR A 3 -6.90 37.82 -11.42
CA THR A 3 -7.24 36.41 -11.32
C THR A 3 -6.08 35.66 -10.66
N HIS A 4 -6.26 35.28 -9.40
CA HIS A 4 -5.38 34.32 -8.73
C HIS A 4 -5.57 32.93 -9.39
N GLN A 5 -4.68 32.58 -10.31
CA GLN A 5 -4.44 31.20 -10.65
C GLN A 5 -3.70 30.53 -9.47
N THR A 6 -4.46 29.82 -8.65
CA THR A 6 -3.91 28.88 -7.67
C THR A 6 -3.33 27.71 -8.44
N ALA A 7 -2.04 27.78 -8.76
CA ALA A 7 -1.30 26.63 -9.28
C ALA A 7 -1.41 25.51 -8.25
N ALA A 8 -2.06 24.40 -8.64
CA ALA A 8 -2.03 23.17 -7.88
C ALA A 8 -0.56 22.79 -7.67
N ARG A 9 -0.07 22.92 -6.43
CA ARG A 9 1.22 22.37 -6.03
C ARG A 9 1.11 20.88 -6.24
N THR A 10 1.69 20.36 -7.33
CA THR A 10 2.01 18.95 -7.48
C THR A 10 2.97 18.63 -6.36
N SER A 11 2.46 18.12 -5.24
CA SER A 11 3.28 17.65 -4.13
C SER A 11 4.17 16.53 -4.68
N GLN A 12 5.49 16.73 -4.57
CA GLN A 12 6.46 15.69 -4.94
C GLN A 12 6.12 14.42 -4.14
N PRO A 13 6.29 13.24 -4.75
CA PRO A 13 6.16 11.99 -4.02
C PRO A 13 7.06 11.96 -2.78
N ASP A 14 6.57 11.45 -1.65
CA ASP A 14 7.26 11.47 -0.36
C ASP A 14 8.54 10.60 -0.32
N TYR A 15 8.77 9.76 -1.32
CA TYR A 15 9.96 8.90 -1.42
C TYR A 15 11.18 9.54 -2.10
N TRP A 16 11.08 10.80 -2.56
CA TRP A 16 12.24 11.53 -3.05
C TRP A 16 13.07 12.09 -1.89
N GLN A 17 14.39 11.89 -1.95
CA GLN A 17 15.30 12.55 -1.02
C GLN A 17 15.56 13.99 -1.49
N ILE A 18 15.71 14.90 -0.53
CA ILE A 18 15.95 16.33 -0.80
C ILE A 18 17.21 16.52 -1.67
N ASP A 19 18.23 15.70 -1.43
CA ASP A 19 19.55 15.79 -2.10
C ASP A 19 19.64 15.01 -3.42
N ASP A 20 18.55 14.34 -3.86
CA ASP A 20 18.56 13.65 -5.14
C ASP A 20 18.67 14.67 -6.30
N PRO A 21 19.68 14.58 -7.16
CA PRO A 21 19.78 15.44 -8.33
C PRO A 21 18.57 15.29 -9.27
N PRO A 22 18.16 16.34 -10.01
CA PRO A 22 17.02 16.26 -10.93
C PRO A 22 17.11 15.10 -11.93
N SER A 23 18.31 14.81 -12.44
CA SER A 23 18.56 13.68 -13.36
C SER A 23 18.29 12.32 -12.68
N LYS A 24 18.72 12.14 -11.43
CA LYS A 24 18.46 10.91 -10.66
C LYS A 24 16.97 10.73 -10.43
N ARG A 25 16.26 11.79 -10.02
CA ARG A 25 14.80 11.75 -9.81
C ARG A 25 14.05 11.38 -11.08
N MET A 26 14.44 11.95 -12.24
CA MET A 26 13.80 11.63 -13.51
C MET A 26 14.04 10.17 -13.92
N ILE A 27 15.27 9.67 -13.81
CA ILE A 27 15.61 8.26 -14.06
C ILE A 27 14.79 7.34 -13.16
N MET A 28 14.71 7.62 -11.86
CA MET A 28 13.95 6.83 -10.91
C MET A 28 12.46 6.86 -11.19
N LYS A 29 11.89 8.01 -11.55
CA LYS A 29 10.47 8.17 -11.90
C LYS A 29 10.10 7.29 -13.11
N GLU A 30 10.88 7.39 -14.19
CA GLU A 30 10.61 6.62 -15.40
C GLU A 30 10.87 5.12 -15.20
N ALA A 31 11.87 4.76 -14.38
CA ALA A 31 12.11 3.38 -14.01
C ALA A 31 10.95 2.80 -13.20
N LEU A 32 10.44 3.53 -12.20
CA LEU A 32 9.30 3.11 -11.39
C LEU A 32 8.07 2.84 -12.26
N HIS A 33 7.75 3.79 -13.15
CA HIS A 33 6.65 3.65 -14.08
C HIS A 33 6.78 2.40 -14.97
N LEU A 34 7.95 2.19 -15.56
CA LEU A 34 8.22 1.02 -16.39
C LEU A 34 8.15 -0.29 -15.60
N PHE A 35 8.74 -0.32 -14.39
CA PHE A 35 8.73 -1.49 -13.52
C PHE A 35 7.33 -1.87 -13.05
N ALA A 36 6.50 -0.88 -12.74
CA ALA A 36 5.10 -1.12 -12.37
C ALA A 36 4.29 -1.70 -13.53
N GLN A 37 4.57 -1.29 -14.78
CA GLN A 37 3.83 -1.77 -15.95
C GLN A 37 4.32 -3.10 -16.50
N LYS A 38 5.64 -3.36 -16.53
CA LYS A 38 6.25 -4.47 -17.27
C LYS A 38 7.03 -5.43 -16.38
N GLY A 39 7.09 -5.16 -15.07
CA GLY A 39 7.99 -5.85 -14.16
C GLY A 39 9.47 -5.46 -14.39
N ILE A 40 10.32 -5.78 -13.43
CA ILE A 40 11.76 -5.41 -13.50
C ILE A 40 12.44 -6.13 -14.66
N GLU A 41 12.15 -7.40 -14.89
CA GLU A 41 12.79 -8.21 -15.93
C GLU A 41 12.37 -7.77 -17.35
N GLY A 42 11.16 -7.25 -17.51
CA GLY A 42 10.64 -6.77 -18.79
C GLY A 42 11.21 -5.40 -19.23
N VAL A 43 12.09 -4.77 -18.42
CA VAL A 43 12.59 -3.42 -18.66
C VAL A 43 14.11 -3.42 -18.85
N THR A 44 14.60 -2.69 -19.85
CA THR A 44 16.03 -2.50 -20.10
C THR A 44 16.51 -1.13 -19.61
N VAL A 45 17.79 -1.03 -19.24
CA VAL A 45 18.44 0.26 -18.89
C VAL A 45 18.32 1.28 -20.03
N ARG A 46 18.44 0.82 -21.28
CA ARG A 46 18.30 1.65 -22.47
C ARG A 46 16.90 2.28 -22.57
N GLU A 47 15.87 1.51 -22.26
CA GLU A 47 14.49 1.99 -22.25
C GLU A 47 14.27 3.04 -21.16
N ILE A 48 14.78 2.80 -19.95
CA ILE A 48 14.73 3.78 -18.85
C ILE A 48 15.42 5.08 -19.27
N GLY A 49 16.64 4.98 -19.80
CA GLY A 49 17.41 6.15 -20.25
C GLY A 49 16.70 6.94 -21.35
N ALA A 50 16.15 6.25 -22.35
CA ALA A 50 15.42 6.88 -23.45
C ALA A 50 14.19 7.66 -22.96
N ARG A 51 13.40 7.08 -22.03
CA ARG A 51 12.23 7.75 -21.46
C ARG A 51 12.59 8.92 -20.55
N ALA A 52 13.65 8.76 -19.75
CA ALA A 52 14.13 9.79 -18.83
C ALA A 52 14.85 10.94 -19.54
N GLY A 53 15.17 10.79 -20.82
CA GLY A 53 15.97 11.78 -21.56
C GLY A 53 17.45 11.75 -21.22
N TYR A 54 17.97 10.62 -20.75
CA TYR A 54 19.36 10.45 -20.32
C TYR A 54 20.03 9.23 -20.97
N THR A 55 21.36 9.26 -21.05
CA THR A 55 22.15 8.13 -21.54
C THR A 55 22.27 7.02 -20.48
N ASN A 56 22.61 5.81 -20.92
CA ASN A 56 22.91 4.71 -20.00
C ASN A 56 24.06 5.08 -19.03
N ALA A 57 25.07 5.81 -19.49
CA ALA A 57 26.17 6.29 -18.65
C ALA A 57 25.68 7.19 -17.51
N ALA A 58 24.68 8.04 -17.75
CA ALA A 58 24.09 8.87 -16.72
C ALA A 58 23.36 8.04 -15.65
N LEU A 59 22.69 6.94 -16.05
CA LEU A 59 22.06 6.02 -15.11
C LEU A 59 23.11 5.29 -14.25
N PHE A 60 24.15 4.78 -14.89
CA PHE A 60 25.22 4.05 -14.20
C PHE A 60 26.06 4.95 -13.27
N LYS A 61 26.02 6.27 -13.43
CA LYS A 61 26.58 7.21 -12.45
C LYS A 61 25.91 7.11 -11.08
N PHE A 62 24.63 6.77 -11.03
CA PHE A 62 23.85 6.71 -9.79
C PHE A 62 23.64 5.28 -9.30
N PHE A 63 23.53 4.31 -10.20
CA PHE A 63 23.15 2.93 -9.87
C PHE A 63 24.07 1.96 -10.63
N ALA A 64 24.77 1.11 -9.91
CA ALA A 64 25.70 0.14 -10.50
C ALA A 64 25.00 -0.85 -11.45
N THR A 65 23.74 -1.17 -11.19
CA THR A 65 22.93 -2.10 -11.99
C THR A 65 21.46 -1.67 -12.00
N LYS A 66 20.66 -2.21 -12.96
CA LYS A 66 19.20 -2.08 -12.97
C LYS A 66 18.58 -2.60 -11.67
N ASP A 67 19.13 -3.67 -11.15
CA ASP A 67 18.67 -4.33 -9.94
C ASP A 67 18.95 -3.48 -8.68
N ALA A 68 20.07 -2.77 -8.63
CA ALA A 68 20.36 -1.80 -7.58
C ALA A 68 19.40 -0.61 -7.61
N LEU A 69 19.05 -0.11 -8.81
CA LEU A 69 18.02 0.90 -8.99
C LEU A 69 16.64 0.40 -8.50
N ALA A 70 16.27 -0.83 -8.86
CA ALA A 70 15.00 -1.41 -8.44
C ALA A 70 14.91 -1.59 -6.92
N LEU A 71 16.01 -2.00 -6.27
CA LEU A 71 16.05 -2.15 -4.81
C LEU A 71 15.97 -0.79 -4.10
N ASP A 72 16.71 0.23 -4.55
CA ASP A 72 16.64 1.58 -3.99
C ASP A 72 15.21 2.17 -4.12
N LEU A 73 14.57 1.99 -5.29
CA LEU A 73 13.16 2.38 -5.50
C LEU A 73 12.22 1.64 -4.55
N PHE A 74 12.39 0.33 -4.41
CA PHE A 74 11.55 -0.47 -3.52
C PHE A 74 11.67 0.00 -2.08
N GLU A 75 12.89 0.17 -1.56
CA GLU A 75 13.12 0.63 -0.19
C GLU A 75 12.47 1.99 0.07
N ARG A 76 12.63 2.93 -0.85
CA ARG A 76 12.05 4.28 -0.73
C ARG A 76 10.53 4.28 -0.77
N CYS A 77 9.94 3.61 -1.76
CA CYS A 77 8.48 3.52 -1.88
C CYS A 77 7.86 2.79 -0.69
N TYR A 78 8.49 1.71 -0.22
CA TYR A 78 8.05 0.96 0.94
C TYR A 78 8.11 1.78 2.23
N LEU A 79 9.23 2.50 2.46
CA LEU A 79 9.39 3.33 3.65
C LEU A 79 8.39 4.47 3.68
N ALA A 80 8.20 5.19 2.57
CA ALA A 80 7.23 6.28 2.47
C ALA A 80 5.78 5.79 2.73
N LEU A 81 5.43 4.61 2.19
CA LEU A 81 4.15 3.99 2.46
C LEU A 81 4.01 3.62 3.95
N PHE A 82 5.03 2.99 4.54
CA PHE A 82 5.04 2.64 5.96
C PHE A 82 4.89 3.89 6.86
N GLU A 83 5.64 4.96 6.58
CA GLU A 83 5.59 6.21 7.35
C GLU A 83 4.19 6.83 7.29
N SER A 84 3.58 6.89 6.10
CA SER A 84 2.22 7.40 5.91
C SER A 84 1.19 6.56 6.68
N LEU A 85 1.29 5.24 6.61
CA LEU A 85 0.42 4.32 7.35
C LEU A 85 0.63 4.44 8.87
N SER A 86 1.89 4.53 9.31
CA SER A 86 2.24 4.65 10.72
C SER A 86 1.73 5.96 11.32
N ALA A 87 1.84 7.06 10.58
CA ALA A 87 1.32 8.37 10.99
C ALA A 87 -0.22 8.38 11.13
N ALA A 88 -0.91 7.62 10.28
CA ALA A 88 -2.37 7.50 10.32
C ALA A 88 -2.87 6.50 11.39
N ALA A 89 -2.07 5.49 11.74
CA ALA A 89 -2.42 4.44 12.69
C ALA A 89 -1.62 4.52 14.00
N ARG A 90 -1.47 5.72 14.55
CA ARG A 90 -0.70 5.96 15.78
C ARG A 90 -1.20 5.13 16.96
N PRO A 91 -0.30 4.69 17.86
CA PRO A 91 -0.65 3.81 18.99
C PRO A 91 -1.70 4.38 19.94
N GLU A 92 -1.81 5.70 20.05
CA GLU A 92 -2.74 6.40 20.95
C GLU A 92 -4.18 6.38 20.45
N LEU A 93 -4.38 6.12 19.14
CA LEU A 93 -5.71 6.14 18.55
C LEU A 93 -6.47 4.84 18.85
N PRO A 94 -7.81 4.92 19.01
CA PRO A 94 -8.67 3.74 19.08
C PRO A 94 -8.55 2.87 17.81
N PHE A 95 -8.92 1.59 17.94
CA PHE A 95 -8.88 0.64 16.81
C PHE A 95 -9.61 1.16 15.56
N ALA A 96 -10.80 1.73 15.72
CA ALA A 96 -11.61 2.22 14.60
C ALA A 96 -10.87 3.30 13.81
N ASP A 97 -10.29 4.29 14.50
CA ASP A 97 -9.56 5.40 13.88
C ASP A 97 -8.28 4.94 13.19
N ARG A 98 -7.58 3.96 13.80
CA ARG A 98 -6.39 3.36 13.19
C ARG A 98 -6.73 2.59 11.92
N LEU A 99 -7.81 1.82 11.92
CA LEU A 99 -8.27 1.08 10.73
C LEU A 99 -8.70 2.05 9.63
N HIS A 100 -9.51 3.05 9.99
CA HIS A 100 -9.91 4.12 9.07
C HIS A 100 -8.69 4.81 8.45
N GLY A 101 -7.69 5.15 9.26
CA GLY A 101 -6.44 5.75 8.81
C GLY A 101 -5.68 4.88 7.81
N ILE A 102 -5.55 3.58 8.10
CA ILE A 102 -4.89 2.61 7.21
C ILE A 102 -5.61 2.54 5.85
N VAL A 103 -6.93 2.38 5.84
CA VAL A 103 -7.72 2.30 4.60
C VAL A 103 -7.62 3.61 3.81
N THR A 104 -7.78 4.74 4.49
CA THR A 104 -7.71 6.08 3.88
C THR A 104 -6.35 6.34 3.23
N VAL A 105 -5.25 6.06 3.93
CA VAL A 105 -3.89 6.22 3.38
C VAL A 105 -3.71 5.32 2.15
N PHE A 106 -4.15 4.07 2.23
CA PHE A 106 -4.01 3.11 1.13
C PHE A 106 -4.73 3.60 -0.14
N VAL A 107 -5.99 4.01 -0.04
CA VAL A 107 -6.76 4.45 -1.22
C VAL A 107 -6.26 5.79 -1.77
N ARG A 108 -5.79 6.70 -0.90
CA ARG A 108 -5.15 7.95 -1.32
C ARG A 108 -3.83 7.70 -2.04
N GLN A 109 -3.04 6.74 -1.58
CA GLN A 109 -1.80 6.37 -2.25
C GLN A 109 -2.08 5.79 -3.63
N MET A 110 -3.13 4.98 -3.77
CA MET A 110 -3.57 4.45 -5.08
C MET A 110 -3.99 5.55 -6.06
N GLU A 111 -4.55 6.66 -5.57
CA GLU A 111 -4.86 7.81 -6.45
C GLU A 111 -3.63 8.66 -6.77
N ARG A 112 -2.78 8.86 -5.78
CA ARG A 112 -1.65 9.79 -5.88
C ARG A 112 -0.50 9.21 -6.69
N ASP A 113 -0.18 7.96 -6.45
CA ASP A 113 0.95 7.26 -7.06
C ASP A 113 0.69 5.74 -7.13
N PRO A 114 -0.16 5.30 -8.08
CA PRO A 114 -0.48 3.90 -8.27
C PRO A 114 0.77 3.06 -8.60
N ASP A 115 1.72 3.62 -9.36
CA ASP A 115 2.93 2.92 -9.76
C ASP A 115 3.77 2.52 -8.53
N ALA A 116 3.95 3.44 -7.56
CA ALA A 116 4.69 3.15 -6.33
C ALA A 116 4.00 2.07 -5.49
N LEU A 117 2.67 2.15 -5.33
CA LEU A 117 1.91 1.18 -4.54
C LEU A 117 1.96 -0.22 -5.19
N LEU A 118 1.67 -0.32 -6.49
CA LEU A 118 1.66 -1.59 -7.21
C LEU A 118 3.06 -2.20 -7.28
N PHE A 119 4.09 -1.39 -7.54
CA PHE A 119 5.48 -1.84 -7.53
C PHE A 119 5.89 -2.45 -6.19
N VAL A 120 5.56 -1.79 -5.07
CA VAL A 120 5.82 -2.35 -3.73
C VAL A 120 5.09 -3.69 -3.53
N GLN A 121 3.83 -3.77 -3.90
CA GLN A 121 3.04 -4.99 -3.75
C GLN A 121 3.60 -6.16 -4.56
N ASP A 122 3.88 -5.92 -5.84
CA ASP A 122 4.32 -6.97 -6.76
C ASP A 122 5.77 -7.43 -6.48
N GLN A 123 6.62 -6.52 -6.00
CA GLN A 123 8.03 -6.82 -5.73
C GLN A 123 8.32 -7.22 -4.28
N LEU A 124 7.33 -7.19 -3.38
CA LEU A 124 7.55 -7.48 -1.96
C LEU A 124 8.25 -8.82 -1.73
N ARG A 125 7.82 -9.89 -2.41
CA ARG A 125 8.39 -11.23 -2.24
C ARG A 125 9.86 -11.30 -2.66
N SER A 126 10.21 -10.69 -3.78
CA SER A 126 11.58 -10.75 -4.35
C SER A 126 12.55 -9.78 -3.66
N MET A 127 12.06 -8.60 -3.24
CA MET A 127 12.89 -7.54 -2.68
C MET A 127 13.04 -7.63 -1.16
N TRP A 128 12.02 -8.09 -0.42
CA TRP A 128 12.04 -8.12 1.04
C TRP A 128 13.25 -8.84 1.67
N PRO A 129 13.73 -9.98 1.14
CA PRO A 129 14.94 -10.64 1.67
C PRO A 129 16.23 -9.80 1.50
N ARG A 130 16.20 -8.79 0.62
CA ARG A 130 17.36 -8.01 0.19
C ARG A 130 17.42 -6.62 0.79
N VAL A 131 16.29 -6.12 1.34
CA VAL A 131 16.22 -4.79 1.93
C VAL A 131 17.18 -4.64 3.12
N SER A 132 17.64 -3.42 3.33
CA SER A 132 18.53 -3.07 4.43
C SER A 132 17.90 -3.38 5.80
N PRO A 133 18.71 -3.67 6.84
CA PRO A 133 18.21 -3.91 8.20
C PRO A 133 17.41 -2.73 8.76
N GLY A 134 17.71 -1.51 8.31
CA GLY A 134 16.95 -0.31 8.66
C GLY A 134 15.49 -0.41 8.21
N ILE A 135 15.26 -0.80 6.95
CA ILE A 135 13.93 -0.96 6.37
C ILE A 135 13.16 -2.13 7.00
N ARG A 136 13.83 -3.26 7.28
CA ARG A 136 13.18 -4.45 7.87
C ARG A 136 12.50 -4.19 9.21
N ARG A 137 12.93 -3.19 9.96
CA ARG A 137 12.30 -2.79 11.22
C ARG A 137 10.93 -2.13 11.02
N HIS A 138 10.65 -1.64 9.82
CA HIS A 138 9.40 -0.94 9.46
C HIS A 138 8.42 -1.93 8.80
N SER A 139 7.72 -2.72 9.62
CA SER A 139 6.84 -3.77 9.11
C SER A 139 5.39 -3.30 8.99
N ILE A 140 4.89 -3.16 7.75
CA ILE A 140 3.48 -2.86 7.48
C ILE A 140 2.57 -3.95 8.07
N LEU A 141 2.95 -5.23 7.94
CA LEU A 141 2.19 -6.33 8.57
C LEU A 141 2.24 -6.25 10.09
N GLY A 142 3.36 -5.78 10.65
CA GLY A 142 3.51 -5.50 12.07
C GLY A 142 2.55 -4.39 12.55
N LEU A 143 2.40 -3.34 11.77
CA LEU A 143 1.47 -2.23 12.03
C LEU A 143 0.01 -2.72 12.03
N ILE A 144 -0.39 -3.50 11.03
CA ILE A 144 -1.74 -4.11 10.95
C ILE A 144 -1.95 -5.03 12.16
N ARG A 145 -0.97 -5.86 12.51
CA ARG A 145 -1.02 -6.72 13.69
C ARG A 145 -1.22 -5.95 14.99
N ALA A 146 -0.50 -4.84 15.17
CA ALA A 146 -0.64 -3.98 16.36
C ALA A 146 -2.03 -3.34 16.43
N THR A 147 -2.58 -2.92 15.26
CA THR A 147 -3.94 -2.40 15.14
C THR A 147 -4.99 -3.44 15.52
N LEU A 148 -4.87 -4.67 15.01
CA LEU A 148 -5.79 -5.76 15.35
C LEU A 148 -5.72 -6.16 16.83
N LYS A 149 -4.50 -6.20 17.42
CA LYS A 149 -4.34 -6.45 18.86
C LYS A 149 -5.02 -5.37 19.71
N GLN A 150 -4.99 -4.11 19.27
CA GLN A 150 -5.74 -3.05 19.92
C GLN A 150 -7.25 -3.31 19.81
N GLY A 151 -7.74 -3.68 18.63
CA GLY A 151 -9.16 -4.04 18.43
C GLY A 151 -9.63 -5.22 19.29
N VAL A 152 -8.76 -6.22 19.54
CA VAL A 152 -9.07 -7.31 20.49
C VAL A 152 -9.21 -6.77 21.91
N ARG A 153 -8.32 -5.90 22.37
CA ARG A 153 -8.42 -5.26 23.71
C ARG A 153 -9.67 -4.41 23.87
N GLU A 154 -10.13 -3.80 22.80
CA GLU A 154 -11.34 -2.98 22.76
C GLU A 154 -12.62 -3.79 22.48
N ASN A 155 -12.56 -5.13 22.41
CA ASN A 155 -13.67 -6.02 22.04
C ASN A 155 -14.30 -5.68 20.66
N ARG A 156 -13.54 -5.09 19.75
CA ARG A 156 -13.94 -4.76 18.38
C ARG A 156 -13.50 -5.82 17.37
N VAL A 157 -12.51 -6.63 17.71
CA VAL A 157 -11.96 -7.73 16.90
C VAL A 157 -12.14 -9.03 17.65
N ARG A 158 -12.52 -10.11 16.94
CA ARG A 158 -12.72 -11.45 17.51
C ARG A 158 -11.45 -11.94 18.22
N SER A 159 -11.55 -12.21 19.50
CA SER A 159 -10.43 -12.72 20.32
C SER A 159 -10.01 -14.14 19.94
N THR A 160 -10.94 -14.95 19.43
CA THR A 160 -10.72 -16.36 19.03
C THR A 160 -10.16 -16.49 17.62
N ALA A 161 -10.12 -15.40 16.84
CA ALA A 161 -9.61 -15.46 15.46
C ALA A 161 -8.09 -15.54 15.40
N ASN A 162 -7.58 -16.31 14.45
CA ASN A 162 -6.16 -16.31 14.14
C ASN A 162 -5.76 -14.97 13.51
N LEU A 163 -4.95 -14.18 14.23
CA LEU A 163 -4.53 -12.85 13.77
C LEU A 163 -3.79 -12.88 12.42
N ASN A 164 -3.07 -13.95 12.09
CA ASN A 164 -2.40 -14.06 10.79
C ASN A 164 -3.41 -14.18 9.65
N LEU A 165 -4.51 -14.91 9.85
CA LEU A 165 -5.59 -15.00 8.86
C LEU A 165 -6.30 -13.65 8.70
N LEU A 166 -6.54 -12.92 9.78
CA LEU A 166 -7.13 -11.57 9.69
C LEU A 166 -6.19 -10.61 8.95
N ILE A 167 -4.87 -10.64 9.23
CA ILE A 167 -3.89 -9.85 8.50
C ILE A 167 -3.90 -10.20 7.01
N ALA A 168 -3.90 -11.49 6.68
CA ALA A 168 -3.96 -11.95 5.29
C ALA A 168 -5.23 -11.49 4.59
N SER A 169 -6.39 -11.56 5.26
CA SER A 169 -7.66 -11.11 4.71
C SER A 169 -7.68 -9.61 4.45
N ILE A 170 -7.23 -8.79 5.40
CA ILE A 170 -7.14 -7.33 5.23
C ILE A 170 -6.17 -6.97 4.11
N SER A 171 -4.95 -7.50 4.17
CA SER A 171 -3.92 -7.23 3.18
C SER A 171 -4.36 -7.70 1.78
N GLY A 172 -4.95 -8.89 1.68
CA GLY A 172 -5.47 -9.43 0.43
C GLY A 172 -6.60 -8.59 -0.15
N THR A 173 -7.54 -8.13 0.68
CA THR A 173 -8.64 -7.25 0.24
C THR A 173 -8.08 -5.94 -0.34
N LEU A 174 -7.18 -5.27 0.37
CA LEU A 174 -6.58 -4.01 -0.09
C LEU A 174 -5.74 -4.20 -1.35
N GLN A 175 -4.89 -5.23 -1.38
CA GLN A 175 -4.02 -5.51 -2.53
C GLN A 175 -4.84 -5.87 -3.77
N GLN A 176 -5.84 -6.74 -3.63
CA GLN A 176 -6.67 -7.13 -4.75
C GLN A 176 -7.53 -5.96 -5.25
N PHE A 177 -8.05 -5.12 -4.35
CA PHE A 177 -8.75 -3.90 -4.75
C PHE A 177 -7.85 -2.98 -5.60
N ALA A 178 -6.60 -2.72 -5.18
CA ALA A 178 -5.67 -1.90 -5.94
C ALA A 178 -5.41 -2.47 -7.34
N ARG A 179 -5.24 -3.79 -7.44
CA ARG A 179 -5.03 -4.49 -8.71
C ARG A 179 -6.25 -4.43 -9.63
N MET A 180 -7.45 -4.67 -9.09
CA MET A 180 -8.69 -4.57 -9.87
C MET A 180 -8.96 -3.13 -10.33
N LEU A 181 -8.64 -2.13 -9.49
CA LEU A 181 -8.74 -0.72 -9.89
C LEU A 181 -7.79 -0.40 -11.05
N SER A 182 -6.55 -0.92 -11.01
CA SER A 182 -5.58 -0.72 -12.09
C SER A 182 -5.98 -1.40 -13.41
N PHE A 183 -6.79 -2.46 -13.35
CA PHE A 183 -7.37 -3.12 -14.52
C PHE A 183 -8.67 -2.45 -15.03
N GLY A 184 -9.14 -1.38 -14.35
CA GLY A 184 -10.34 -0.67 -14.75
C GLY A 184 -11.65 -1.34 -14.34
N GLU A 185 -11.60 -2.34 -13.45
CA GLU A 185 -12.79 -3.04 -12.94
C GLU A 185 -13.63 -2.14 -12.00
N PHE A 186 -13.03 -1.11 -11.41
CA PHE A 186 -13.71 -0.09 -10.63
C PHE A 186 -13.73 1.24 -11.39
N ARG A 187 -14.88 1.90 -11.41
CA ARG A 187 -15.02 3.23 -12.01
C ARG A 187 -14.87 4.34 -10.98
N GLY A 188 -14.29 5.45 -11.40
CA GLY A 188 -14.13 6.63 -10.56
C GLY A 188 -12.84 6.59 -9.72
N ARG A 189 -12.79 7.48 -8.73
CA ARG A 189 -11.60 7.66 -7.88
C ARG A 189 -11.53 6.55 -6.83
N ALA A 190 -10.31 6.10 -6.48
CA ALA A 190 -10.11 5.09 -5.43
C ALA A 190 -10.72 5.52 -4.10
N THR A 191 -10.62 6.80 -3.74
CA THR A 191 -11.18 7.36 -2.51
C THR A 191 -12.70 7.24 -2.40
N ALA A 192 -13.43 7.12 -3.52
CA ALA A 192 -14.87 6.90 -3.49
C ALA A 192 -15.26 5.55 -2.85
N TRP A 193 -14.34 4.56 -2.88
CA TRP A 193 -14.54 3.22 -2.35
C TRP A 193 -14.06 3.04 -0.91
N SER A 194 -13.46 4.08 -0.31
CA SER A 194 -12.84 4.00 1.01
C SER A 194 -13.79 3.49 2.10
N GLY A 195 -15.01 4.06 2.15
CA GLY A 195 -16.00 3.67 3.15
C GLY A 195 -16.50 2.23 3.00
N GLU A 196 -16.70 1.77 1.76
CA GLU A 196 -17.15 0.40 1.51
C GLU A 196 -16.05 -0.61 1.82
N LEU A 197 -14.80 -0.33 1.44
CA LEU A 197 -13.64 -1.14 1.81
C LEU A 197 -13.49 -1.25 3.33
N GLU A 198 -13.63 -0.15 4.05
CA GLU A 198 -13.58 -0.14 5.51
C GLU A 198 -14.68 -1.00 6.11
N GLN A 199 -15.91 -0.90 5.62
CA GLN A 199 -17.02 -1.72 6.08
C GLN A 199 -16.81 -3.22 5.81
N ILE A 200 -16.26 -3.58 4.64
CA ILE A 200 -15.91 -4.97 4.32
C ILE A 200 -14.87 -5.47 5.32
N ILE A 201 -13.80 -4.71 5.57
CA ILE A 201 -12.75 -5.10 6.51
C ILE A 201 -13.30 -5.21 7.94
N LEU A 202 -14.14 -4.27 8.38
CA LEU A 202 -14.79 -4.33 9.69
C LEU A 202 -15.62 -5.60 9.84
N ARG A 203 -16.39 -6.00 8.85
CA ARG A 203 -17.16 -7.26 8.87
C ARG A 203 -16.27 -8.49 8.97
N ILE A 204 -15.11 -8.48 8.32
CA ILE A 204 -14.13 -9.58 8.39
C ILE A 204 -13.60 -9.75 9.82
N VAL A 205 -13.35 -8.66 10.54
CA VAL A 205 -12.66 -8.69 11.84
C VAL A 205 -13.59 -8.67 13.04
N SER A 206 -14.83 -8.18 12.91
CA SER A 206 -15.78 -8.00 14.00
C SER A 206 -16.11 -9.31 14.71
N PRO A 207 -16.42 -9.27 16.01
CA PRO A 207 -17.00 -10.42 16.71
C PRO A 207 -18.28 -10.89 15.99
N ALA A 208 -18.39 -12.17 15.74
CA ALA A 208 -19.50 -12.71 14.97
C ALA A 208 -20.86 -12.47 15.66
N GLN A 209 -21.74 -11.73 14.98
CA GLN A 209 -23.18 -11.82 15.23
C GLN A 209 -23.82 -13.04 14.50
N LEU A 210 -22.97 -13.86 13.83
CA LEU A 210 -23.44 -14.93 12.93
C LEU A 210 -23.84 -16.24 13.62
N GLU A 211 -23.54 -16.43 14.92
CA GLU A 211 -23.91 -17.67 15.61
C GLU A 211 -25.36 -17.70 16.13
N ILE A 212 -26.04 -16.54 16.20
CA ILE A 212 -27.39 -16.47 16.76
C ILE A 212 -28.47 -17.01 15.77
N ASN A 213 -28.23 -16.94 14.48
CA ASN A 213 -29.21 -17.39 13.48
C ASN A 213 -29.03 -18.86 13.05
N ALA A 214 -27.82 -19.40 13.09
CA ALA A 214 -27.59 -20.81 12.75
C ALA A 214 -28.08 -21.76 13.85
N SER A 215 -27.90 -21.40 15.12
CA SER A 215 -28.42 -22.22 16.25
C SER A 215 -29.91 -22.13 16.44
N LYS A 216 -30.58 -21.06 15.97
CA LYS A 216 -32.06 -20.95 16.00
C LYS A 216 -32.75 -21.72 14.87
N SER A 217 -32.09 -21.89 13.70
CA SER A 217 -32.64 -22.69 12.60
C SER A 217 -32.48 -24.18 12.85
N PHE A 218 -31.42 -24.61 13.52
CA PHE A 218 -31.17 -26.02 13.84
C PHE A 218 -32.13 -26.55 14.94
N ARG A 219 -32.57 -25.70 15.88
CA ARG A 219 -33.50 -26.08 16.92
C ARG A 219 -35.01 -26.08 16.48
N ARG A 220 -35.32 -25.55 15.29
CA ARG A 220 -36.67 -25.60 14.72
C ARG A 220 -36.94 -26.80 13.80
N GLY A 221 -35.87 -27.54 13.43
CA GLY A 221 -35.99 -28.73 12.57
C GLY A 221 -36.17 -30.06 13.31
N GLU A 222 -36.11 -30.10 14.65
CA GLU A 222 -36.22 -31.33 15.43
C GLU A 222 -37.60 -31.53 16.10
N LEU A 223 -38.61 -30.73 15.71
CA LEU A 223 -40.01 -30.87 16.21
C LEU A 223 -40.98 -30.91 15.04
N GLN A 224 -40.79 -31.83 14.10
CA GLN A 224 -41.86 -32.33 13.20
C GLN A 224 -41.64 -33.82 12.92
#